data_8c467fa2c7e9e7fa09e401bd0a45fff2
#
_entry.id   8c467fa2c7e9e7fa09e401bd0a45fff2
#
_cell.length_a   1.000
_cell.length_b   1.000
_cell.length_c   1.000
_cell.angle_alpha   90.00
_cell.angle_beta   90.00
_cell.angle_gamma   90.00
#
_symmetry.space_group_name_H-M   'P 1'
#
loop_
_entity.id
_entity.type
_entity.pdbx_description
1 polymer ?
#
loop_
_entity_poly.entity_id
_entity_poly.type
_entity_poly.pdbx_seq_one_letter_code
_entity_poly.pdbx_strand_id
1 'polypeptide(L)'
;MRKQLAALGVLCALLPGLVLHTQAAEAPAVSAASAVLMDGETGRVLYAKDENTPRAIASTTKLMTALVAAEYLGGDLSRQVEIQREWTGIEGTSLYLVPGETLSLKTLFYGLLLPSGNDAAVALACVCAGDVDTFVGWMNQRAQDLGMTHTHFSDPNGLGDENHYASALDMAKLGRACLQNPTVAEAVATKSLTLEDRQLVNHNKLLWQYEGCTGMKTGYTRQAGRTLVSSAERAGQTLICVTLNDRNDWADHKALLDYGFSAYPRTVLAQAGEELGRVPLEGSLLHMAAAEARETVAYPLQEGERVTVQVDLPDAVQAPVVQGEIAGTARFLVNGQVVGETYLVWSSSANRDVVDRKGLGDLWDFLQGEEAPTFAQALELLEP
;
A
#
# COMPACT_ATOMS: atom_id res chain seq x y z
N MET A 1 42.65 17.11 -60.55
CA MET A 1 42.80 16.60 -59.18
C MET A 1 41.41 16.29 -58.64
N ARG A 2 41.03 15.02 -58.69
CA ARG A 2 39.73 14.51 -58.21
C ARG A 2 39.91 14.04 -56.75
N LYS A 3 39.17 14.65 -55.84
CA LYS A 3 39.08 14.18 -54.43
C LYS A 3 38.01 13.08 -54.38
N GLN A 4 38.40 11.88 -54.03
CA GLN A 4 37.53 10.77 -53.71
C GLN A 4 37.04 10.96 -52.24
N LEU A 5 35.72 11.06 -52.05
CA LEU A 5 35.09 10.91 -50.75
C LEU A 5 34.85 9.42 -50.51
N ALA A 6 35.48 8.89 -49.47
CA ALA A 6 35.20 7.55 -48.96
C ALA A 6 33.96 7.62 -48.06
N ALA A 7 32.90 6.94 -48.49
CA ALA A 7 31.71 6.72 -47.65
C ALA A 7 31.98 5.56 -46.68
N LEU A 8 32.00 5.86 -45.39
CA LEU A 8 32.10 4.86 -44.33
C LEU A 8 30.69 4.29 -44.06
N GLY A 9 30.41 3.12 -44.58
CA GLY A 9 29.16 2.40 -44.31
C GLY A 9 29.20 1.79 -42.92
N VAL A 10 28.31 2.23 -42.02
CA VAL A 10 28.05 1.59 -40.73
C VAL A 10 27.18 0.36 -40.97
N LEU A 11 27.76 -0.81 -40.87
CA LEU A 11 27.06 -2.09 -40.93
C LEU A 11 26.44 -2.35 -39.56
N CYS A 12 25.14 -2.05 -39.40
CA CYS A 12 24.37 -2.48 -38.22
C CYS A 12 24.12 -3.99 -38.30
N ALA A 13 24.93 -4.78 -37.60
CA ALA A 13 24.66 -6.19 -37.40
C ALA A 13 23.44 -6.34 -36.47
N LEU A 14 22.29 -6.69 -37.03
CA LEU A 14 21.13 -7.19 -36.31
C LEU A 14 21.50 -8.56 -35.73
N LEU A 15 21.88 -8.60 -34.45
CA LEU A 15 21.90 -9.83 -33.68
C LEU A 15 20.45 -10.29 -33.54
N PRO A 16 20.07 -11.52 -33.91
CA PRO A 16 18.74 -12.04 -33.58
C PRO A 16 18.66 -12.16 -32.06
N GLY A 17 17.96 -11.24 -31.42
CA GLY A 17 17.61 -11.33 -30.01
C GLY A 17 16.86 -12.63 -29.80
N LEU A 18 17.44 -13.53 -29.00
CA LEU A 18 16.75 -14.71 -28.47
C LEU A 18 15.56 -14.18 -27.64
N VAL A 19 14.37 -14.11 -28.24
CA VAL A 19 13.14 -13.85 -27.50
C VAL A 19 12.89 -15.11 -26.68
N LEU A 20 13.41 -15.14 -25.46
CA LEU A 20 12.97 -16.09 -24.45
C LEU A 20 11.48 -15.78 -24.23
N HIS A 21 10.62 -16.59 -24.84
CA HIS A 21 9.21 -16.63 -24.47
C HIS A 21 9.17 -17.18 -23.04
N THR A 22 9.21 -16.30 -22.04
CA THR A 22 8.81 -16.66 -20.70
C THR A 22 7.31 -16.92 -20.78
N GLN A 23 6.91 -18.17 -20.71
CA GLN A 23 5.51 -18.56 -20.64
C GLN A 23 4.93 -17.88 -19.39
N ALA A 24 3.85 -17.10 -19.54
CA ALA A 24 3.19 -16.46 -18.41
C ALA A 24 2.96 -17.50 -17.30
N ALA A 25 3.35 -17.19 -16.09
CA ALA A 25 3.23 -18.13 -14.97
C ALA A 25 1.76 -18.54 -14.81
N GLU A 26 1.49 -19.86 -14.91
CA GLU A 26 0.15 -20.40 -14.75
C GLU A 26 -0.28 -20.25 -13.28
N ALA A 27 -1.51 -19.80 -13.07
CA ALA A 27 -2.05 -19.63 -11.72
C ALA A 27 -2.16 -21.01 -11.02
N PRO A 28 -1.70 -21.14 -9.78
CA PRO A 28 -1.69 -22.43 -9.09
C PRO A 28 -3.12 -22.91 -8.78
N ALA A 29 -3.34 -24.21 -8.88
CA ALA A 29 -4.53 -24.85 -8.35
C ALA A 29 -4.39 -24.98 -6.83
N VAL A 30 -5.34 -24.46 -6.05
CA VAL A 30 -5.35 -24.53 -4.59
C VAL A 30 -6.49 -25.39 -4.07
N SER A 31 -6.24 -26.05 -2.92
CA SER A 31 -7.23 -26.92 -2.26
C SER A 31 -8.28 -26.15 -1.46
N ALA A 32 -8.02 -24.87 -1.17
CA ALA A 32 -8.94 -23.98 -0.47
C ALA A 32 -10.32 -23.91 -1.15
N ALA A 33 -11.37 -23.81 -0.34
CA ALA A 33 -12.72 -23.54 -0.87
C ALA A 33 -12.86 -22.10 -1.38
N SER A 34 -12.24 -21.13 -0.70
CA SER A 34 -12.09 -19.75 -1.18
C SER A 34 -10.66 -19.29 -0.98
N ALA A 35 -10.13 -18.52 -1.95
CA ALA A 35 -8.79 -17.97 -1.86
C ALA A 35 -8.67 -16.61 -2.54
N VAL A 36 -7.83 -15.74 -2.00
CA VAL A 36 -7.45 -14.45 -2.59
C VAL A 36 -5.96 -14.24 -2.40
N LEU A 37 -5.29 -13.76 -3.46
CA LEU A 37 -3.99 -13.13 -3.38
C LEU A 37 -4.14 -11.67 -3.77
N MET A 38 -3.66 -10.75 -2.95
CA MET A 38 -3.80 -9.31 -3.11
C MET A 38 -2.43 -8.63 -2.95
N ASP A 39 -2.16 -7.64 -3.78
CA ASP A 39 -1.05 -6.71 -3.57
C ASP A 39 -1.36 -5.77 -2.41
N GLY A 40 -0.49 -5.72 -1.42
CA GLY A 40 -0.73 -4.98 -0.16
C GLY A 40 -0.66 -3.46 -0.32
N GLU A 41 0.10 -2.95 -1.30
CA GLU A 41 0.22 -1.51 -1.56
C GLU A 41 -0.99 -0.98 -2.34
N THR A 42 -1.35 -1.62 -3.44
CA THR A 42 -2.37 -1.14 -4.37
C THR A 42 -3.77 -1.69 -4.08
N GLY A 43 -3.87 -2.83 -3.39
CA GLY A 43 -5.13 -3.57 -3.23
C GLY A 43 -5.54 -4.35 -4.47
N ARG A 44 -4.68 -4.44 -5.50
CA ARG A 44 -4.95 -5.26 -6.69
C ARG A 44 -5.11 -6.72 -6.31
N VAL A 45 -6.22 -7.34 -6.74
CA VAL A 45 -6.41 -8.80 -6.64
C VAL A 45 -5.63 -9.47 -7.77
N LEU A 46 -4.69 -10.34 -7.43
CA LEU A 46 -3.80 -11.05 -8.34
C LEU A 46 -4.29 -12.48 -8.62
N TYR A 47 -5.02 -13.05 -7.67
CA TYR A 47 -5.67 -14.35 -7.77
C TYR A 47 -6.96 -14.35 -6.97
N ALA A 48 -8.02 -14.97 -7.50
CA ALA A 48 -9.29 -15.12 -6.82
C ALA A 48 -9.91 -16.48 -7.11
N LYS A 49 -10.50 -17.09 -6.08
CA LYS A 49 -11.31 -18.30 -6.14
C LYS A 49 -12.44 -18.18 -5.12
N ASP A 50 -13.69 -18.17 -5.57
CA ASP A 50 -14.88 -17.99 -4.71
C ASP A 50 -14.70 -16.88 -3.66
N GLU A 51 -14.10 -15.77 -4.08
CA GLU A 51 -13.56 -14.71 -3.22
C GLU A 51 -14.62 -13.97 -2.40
N ASN A 52 -15.88 -13.94 -2.88
CA ASN A 52 -16.99 -13.24 -2.25
C ASN A 52 -17.92 -14.15 -1.43
N THR A 53 -17.68 -15.47 -1.43
CA THR A 53 -18.52 -16.41 -0.71
C THR A 53 -18.29 -16.31 0.80
N PRO A 54 -19.32 -15.96 1.61
CA PRO A 54 -19.19 -15.91 3.07
C PRO A 54 -18.90 -17.31 3.64
N ARG A 55 -17.92 -17.39 4.52
CA ARG A 55 -17.50 -18.63 5.20
C ARG A 55 -17.17 -18.35 6.66
N ALA A 56 -17.27 -19.38 7.50
CA ALA A 56 -16.74 -19.33 8.86
C ALA A 56 -15.21 -19.13 8.81
N ILE A 57 -14.69 -18.20 9.61
CA ILE A 57 -13.31 -17.72 9.55
C ILE A 57 -12.48 -18.10 10.79
N ALA A 58 -13.10 -18.68 11.80
CA ALA A 58 -12.43 -19.09 13.04
C ALA A 58 -11.55 -17.95 13.61
N SER A 59 -10.40 -18.28 14.21
CA SER A 59 -9.51 -17.31 14.85
C SER A 59 -8.83 -16.29 13.93
N THR A 60 -9.04 -16.32 12.60
CA THR A 60 -8.61 -15.18 11.76
C THR A 60 -9.42 -13.91 12.06
N THR A 61 -10.58 -14.03 12.71
CA THR A 61 -11.35 -12.95 13.37
C THR A 61 -10.48 -12.03 14.22
N LYS A 62 -9.48 -12.60 14.91
CA LYS A 62 -8.60 -11.87 15.82
C LYS A 62 -7.75 -10.78 15.16
N LEU A 63 -7.67 -10.77 13.81
CA LEU A 63 -7.11 -9.65 13.07
C LEU A 63 -7.98 -8.40 13.21
N MET A 64 -9.32 -8.54 13.13
CA MET A 64 -10.23 -7.41 13.36
C MET A 64 -10.20 -6.96 14.83
N THR A 65 -10.17 -7.91 15.76
CA THR A 65 -10.04 -7.59 17.19
C THR A 65 -8.76 -6.82 17.48
N ALA A 66 -7.64 -7.26 16.91
CA ALA A 66 -6.36 -6.56 17.06
C ALA A 66 -6.37 -5.17 16.43
N LEU A 67 -6.93 -5.03 15.22
CA LEU A 67 -7.00 -3.75 14.52
C LEU A 67 -7.82 -2.73 15.32
N VAL A 68 -9.03 -3.09 15.72
CA VAL A 68 -9.93 -2.22 16.49
C VAL A 68 -9.32 -1.85 17.85
N ALA A 69 -8.71 -2.82 18.55
CA ALA A 69 -8.04 -2.56 19.82
C ALA A 69 -6.82 -1.64 19.64
N ALA A 70 -5.99 -1.85 18.62
CA ALA A 70 -4.82 -1.00 18.35
C ALA A 70 -5.22 0.44 17.98
N GLU A 71 -6.27 0.61 17.17
CA GLU A 71 -6.81 1.92 16.79
C GLU A 71 -7.37 2.66 18.02
N TYR A 72 -8.14 1.99 18.86
CA TYR A 72 -8.70 2.58 20.08
C TYR A 72 -7.62 2.99 21.10
N LEU A 73 -6.61 2.13 21.29
CA LEU A 73 -5.53 2.36 22.24
C LEU A 73 -4.46 3.34 21.72
N GLY A 74 -4.55 3.79 20.46
CA GLY A 74 -3.54 4.63 19.82
C GLY A 74 -2.16 3.98 19.80
N GLY A 75 -2.09 2.65 19.83
CA GLY A 75 -0.85 1.88 19.86
C GLY A 75 -0.16 1.79 21.24
N ASP A 76 -0.69 2.45 22.28
CA ASP A 76 -0.13 2.35 23.64
C ASP A 76 -0.58 1.06 24.34
N LEU A 77 0.32 0.08 24.35
CA LEU A 77 0.13 -1.22 24.99
C LEU A 77 0.82 -1.33 26.36
N SER A 78 1.31 -0.22 26.93
CA SER A 78 2.08 -0.21 28.20
C SER A 78 1.21 -0.35 29.44
N ARG A 79 -0.08 0.02 29.35
CA ARG A 79 -1.02 0.02 30.47
C ARG A 79 -1.19 -1.37 31.08
N GLN A 80 -1.17 -1.44 32.43
CA GLN A 80 -1.46 -2.63 33.21
C GLN A 80 -2.97 -2.78 33.42
N VAL A 81 -3.46 -4.03 33.38
CA VAL A 81 -4.86 -4.37 33.52
C VAL A 81 -5.00 -5.54 34.49
N GLU A 82 -5.90 -5.41 35.46
CA GLU A 82 -6.32 -6.50 36.34
C GLU A 82 -7.35 -7.38 35.63
N ILE A 83 -7.07 -8.67 35.53
CA ILE A 83 -7.91 -9.65 34.82
C ILE A 83 -9.19 -9.92 35.62
N GLN A 84 -10.32 -9.65 34.99
CA GLN A 84 -11.63 -9.90 35.59
C GLN A 84 -12.03 -11.38 35.40
N ARG A 85 -12.83 -11.91 36.33
CA ARG A 85 -13.28 -13.32 36.30
C ARG A 85 -14.05 -13.65 35.02
N GLU A 86 -14.82 -12.72 34.52
CA GLU A 86 -15.67 -12.87 33.32
C GLU A 86 -14.88 -13.02 32.04
N TRP A 87 -13.59 -12.66 32.03
CA TRP A 87 -12.71 -12.78 30.86
C TRP A 87 -11.97 -14.12 30.81
N THR A 88 -12.15 -14.96 31.83
CA THR A 88 -11.42 -16.23 31.99
C THR A 88 -12.30 -17.45 31.71
N GLY A 89 -11.69 -18.60 31.47
CA GLY A 89 -12.40 -19.85 31.21
C GLY A 89 -13.07 -19.91 29.84
N ILE A 90 -12.65 -19.07 28.90
CA ILE A 90 -13.17 -19.06 27.54
C ILE A 90 -12.73 -20.34 26.80
N GLU A 91 -13.67 -20.99 26.11
CA GLU A 91 -13.42 -22.22 25.36
C GLU A 91 -12.33 -22.06 24.29
N GLY A 92 -11.60 -23.15 24.01
CA GLY A 92 -10.61 -23.27 22.95
C GLY A 92 -9.21 -22.80 23.37
N THR A 93 -8.45 -22.21 22.47
CA THR A 93 -7.08 -21.76 22.74
C THR A 93 -7.10 -20.58 23.71
N SER A 94 -6.30 -20.67 24.76
CA SER A 94 -6.32 -19.73 25.88
C SER A 94 -4.91 -19.35 26.32
N LEU A 95 -4.73 -18.15 26.88
CA LEU A 95 -3.57 -17.74 27.66
C LEU A 95 -3.63 -18.28 29.09
N TYR A 96 -4.75 -18.88 29.48
CA TYR A 96 -5.04 -19.31 30.85
C TYR A 96 -4.94 -18.15 31.83
N LEU A 97 -5.65 -17.06 31.49
CA LEU A 97 -5.73 -15.88 32.35
C LEU A 97 -6.35 -16.26 33.71
N VAL A 98 -5.77 -15.70 34.79
CA VAL A 98 -6.20 -15.95 36.16
C VAL A 98 -6.89 -14.71 36.72
N PRO A 99 -8.11 -14.83 37.29
CA PRO A 99 -8.80 -13.69 37.91
C PRO A 99 -7.93 -12.99 38.97
N GLY A 100 -7.80 -11.67 38.90
CA GLY A 100 -7.02 -10.85 39.84
C GLY A 100 -5.53 -10.73 39.48
N GLU A 101 -5.01 -11.48 38.48
CA GLU A 101 -3.66 -11.21 37.98
C GLU A 101 -3.62 -9.88 37.24
N THR A 102 -2.46 -9.23 37.25
CA THR A 102 -2.24 -7.96 36.53
C THR A 102 -1.27 -8.21 35.39
N LEU A 103 -1.69 -7.87 34.17
CA LEU A 103 -0.90 -8.03 32.94
C LEU A 103 -0.89 -6.74 32.13
N SER A 104 0.16 -6.54 31.33
CA SER A 104 0.20 -5.43 30.37
C SER A 104 -0.77 -5.68 29.21
N LEU A 105 -1.32 -4.61 28.62
CA LEU A 105 -2.05 -4.71 27.35
C LEU A 105 -1.20 -5.37 26.26
N LYS A 106 0.12 -5.19 26.32
CA LYS A 106 1.07 -5.84 25.39
C LYS A 106 0.96 -7.37 25.50
N THR A 107 0.92 -7.91 26.70
CA THR A 107 0.78 -9.37 26.90
C THR A 107 -0.55 -9.88 26.37
N LEU A 108 -1.66 -9.17 26.59
CA LEU A 108 -2.97 -9.53 26.04
C LEU A 108 -2.97 -9.44 24.51
N PHE A 109 -2.38 -8.38 23.92
CA PHE A 109 -2.35 -8.13 22.48
C PHE A 109 -1.52 -9.17 21.72
N TYR A 110 -0.31 -9.45 22.21
CA TYR A 110 0.53 -10.50 21.65
C TYR A 110 -0.03 -11.90 21.92
N GLY A 111 -0.66 -12.08 23.07
CA GLY A 111 -1.38 -13.31 23.42
C GLY A 111 -2.59 -13.58 22.53
N LEU A 112 -3.29 -12.56 22.10
CA LEU A 112 -4.35 -12.64 21.10
C LEU A 112 -3.82 -13.16 19.76
N LEU A 113 -2.71 -12.61 19.27
CA LEU A 113 -2.23 -12.84 17.91
C LEU A 113 -1.31 -14.04 17.76
N LEU A 114 -0.35 -14.26 18.67
CA LEU A 114 0.64 -15.31 18.54
C LEU A 114 0.06 -16.70 18.88
N PRO A 115 -0.24 -17.03 20.15
CA PRO A 115 -0.85 -18.30 20.52
C PRO A 115 -2.37 -18.35 20.30
N SER A 116 -2.99 -17.23 19.86
CA SER A 116 -4.41 -17.17 19.53
C SER A 116 -5.35 -17.26 20.75
N GLY A 117 -5.02 -16.62 21.89
CA GLY A 117 -5.80 -16.65 23.13
C GLY A 117 -7.22 -16.09 22.96
N ASN A 118 -8.24 -16.92 23.25
CA ASN A 118 -9.65 -16.49 23.20
C ASN A 118 -10.00 -15.60 24.42
N ASP A 119 -9.44 -15.93 25.58
CA ASP A 119 -9.54 -15.13 26.80
C ASP A 119 -8.90 -13.73 26.64
N ALA A 120 -7.76 -13.66 25.95
CA ALA A 120 -7.15 -12.37 25.60
C ALA A 120 -8.03 -11.54 24.65
N ALA A 121 -8.77 -12.17 23.73
CA ALA A 121 -9.69 -11.47 22.84
C ALA A 121 -10.83 -10.83 23.63
N VAL A 122 -11.45 -11.58 24.56
CA VAL A 122 -12.52 -11.09 25.42
C VAL A 122 -12.00 -10.00 26.37
N ALA A 123 -10.82 -10.20 26.97
CA ALA A 123 -10.22 -9.22 27.87
C ALA A 123 -9.96 -7.88 27.13
N LEU A 124 -9.35 -7.91 25.93
CA LEU A 124 -9.12 -6.70 25.13
C LEU A 124 -10.42 -6.01 24.74
N ALA A 125 -11.44 -6.77 24.32
CA ALA A 125 -12.75 -6.21 23.97
C ALA A 125 -13.35 -5.46 25.15
N CYS A 126 -13.38 -6.08 26.33
CA CYS A 126 -13.92 -5.46 27.54
C CYS A 126 -13.08 -4.26 28.02
N VAL A 127 -11.76 -4.34 27.91
CA VAL A 127 -10.86 -3.22 28.28
C VAL A 127 -11.07 -2.00 27.37
N CYS A 128 -11.31 -2.24 26.07
CA CYS A 128 -11.49 -1.16 25.11
C CYS A 128 -12.91 -0.55 25.18
N ALA A 129 -13.94 -1.39 25.20
CA ALA A 129 -15.32 -0.96 25.00
C ALA A 129 -16.21 -1.09 26.26
N GLY A 130 -15.68 -1.68 27.33
CA GLY A 130 -16.45 -1.96 28.56
C GLY A 130 -17.14 -3.33 28.55
N ASP A 131 -17.61 -3.79 27.39
CA ASP A 131 -18.25 -5.09 27.20
C ASP A 131 -17.99 -5.63 25.76
N VAL A 132 -18.29 -6.92 25.56
CA VAL A 132 -18.07 -7.62 24.29
C VAL A 132 -19.02 -7.13 23.21
N ASP A 133 -20.29 -6.88 23.52
CA ASP A 133 -21.32 -6.53 22.52
C ASP A 133 -21.02 -5.16 21.90
N THR A 134 -20.62 -4.19 22.73
CA THR A 134 -20.17 -2.87 22.27
C THR A 134 -18.94 -2.99 21.36
N PHE A 135 -17.96 -3.84 21.74
CA PHE A 135 -16.76 -4.05 20.94
C PHE A 135 -17.08 -4.71 19.60
N VAL A 136 -17.96 -5.71 19.58
CA VAL A 136 -18.44 -6.36 18.35
C VAL A 136 -19.16 -5.35 17.44
N GLY A 137 -19.91 -4.42 18.01
CA GLY A 137 -20.46 -3.29 17.28
C GLY A 137 -19.38 -2.47 16.56
N TRP A 138 -18.25 -2.19 17.24
CA TRP A 138 -17.10 -1.50 16.62
C TRP A 138 -16.43 -2.34 15.52
N MET A 139 -16.28 -3.66 15.72
CA MET A 139 -15.73 -4.57 14.70
C MET A 139 -16.58 -4.54 13.42
N ASN A 140 -17.90 -4.58 13.53
CA ASN A 140 -18.80 -4.53 12.39
C ASN A 140 -18.82 -3.15 11.73
N GLN A 141 -18.74 -2.05 12.50
CA GLN A 141 -18.58 -0.72 11.93
C GLN A 141 -17.26 -0.62 11.15
N ARG A 142 -16.17 -1.12 11.72
CA ARG A 142 -14.88 -1.10 11.05
C ARG A 142 -14.87 -1.95 9.79
N ALA A 143 -15.58 -3.07 9.77
CA ALA A 143 -15.77 -3.88 8.57
C ALA A 143 -16.48 -3.07 7.46
N GLN A 144 -17.52 -2.30 7.79
CA GLN A 144 -18.19 -1.40 6.84
C GLN A 144 -17.24 -0.33 6.31
N ASP A 145 -16.45 0.31 7.16
CA ASP A 145 -15.46 1.34 6.78
C ASP A 145 -14.40 0.80 5.81
N LEU A 146 -14.02 -0.48 5.96
CA LEU A 146 -13.10 -1.18 5.07
C LEU A 146 -13.77 -1.72 3.79
N GLY A 147 -15.08 -1.54 3.62
CA GLY A 147 -15.83 -2.07 2.49
C GLY A 147 -15.91 -3.60 2.48
N MET A 148 -15.96 -4.24 3.65
CA MET A 148 -16.10 -5.69 3.84
C MET A 148 -17.58 -6.08 3.78
N THR A 149 -18.15 -6.10 2.57
CA THR A 149 -19.59 -6.23 2.34
C THR A 149 -20.14 -7.65 2.53
N HIS A 150 -19.27 -8.65 2.64
CA HIS A 150 -19.63 -10.07 2.85
C HIS A 150 -19.09 -10.56 4.20
N THR A 151 -19.20 -9.72 5.23
CA THR A 151 -18.62 -10.00 6.55
C THR A 151 -19.57 -9.58 7.67
N HIS A 152 -19.65 -10.41 8.70
CA HIS A 152 -20.31 -10.08 9.96
C HIS A 152 -19.58 -10.77 11.12
N PHE A 153 -19.30 -10.02 12.16
CA PHE A 153 -18.69 -10.51 13.39
C PHE A 153 -19.75 -10.61 14.49
N SER A 154 -19.80 -11.72 15.22
CA SER A 154 -20.66 -11.93 16.39
C SER A 154 -19.88 -12.05 17.71
N ASP A 155 -18.54 -12.20 17.62
CA ASP A 155 -17.65 -12.26 18.78
C ASP A 155 -16.22 -11.79 18.42
N PRO A 156 -15.35 -11.51 19.42
CA PRO A 156 -13.99 -11.05 19.17
C PRO A 156 -12.96 -12.17 18.97
N ASN A 157 -13.33 -13.45 19.13
CA ASN A 157 -12.38 -14.58 19.17
C ASN A 157 -12.52 -15.58 18.01
N GLY A 158 -13.66 -15.60 17.29
CA GLY A 158 -13.93 -16.44 16.14
C GLY A 158 -14.55 -17.79 16.48
N LEU A 159 -15.27 -17.89 17.60
CA LEU A 159 -16.06 -19.05 18.00
C LEU A 159 -17.58 -18.84 17.80
N GLY A 160 -17.95 -17.76 17.14
CA GLY A 160 -19.34 -17.37 16.91
C GLY A 160 -20.17 -18.40 16.16
N ASP A 161 -21.46 -18.13 16.09
CA ASP A 161 -22.47 -18.95 15.45
C ASP A 161 -22.47 -18.80 13.90
N GLU A 162 -23.54 -19.21 13.25
CA GLU A 162 -23.73 -19.10 11.79
C GLU A 162 -23.70 -17.67 11.25
N ASN A 163 -23.91 -16.66 12.12
CA ASN A 163 -23.83 -15.25 11.77
C ASN A 163 -22.40 -14.69 11.84
N HIS A 164 -21.40 -15.53 12.16
CA HIS A 164 -19.99 -15.14 12.23
C HIS A 164 -19.25 -15.61 10.97
N TYR A 165 -19.08 -14.72 10.01
CA TYR A 165 -18.50 -15.08 8.71
C TYR A 165 -17.75 -13.91 8.07
N ALA A 166 -16.89 -14.23 7.11
CA ALA A 166 -16.33 -13.28 6.13
C ALA A 166 -16.03 -13.97 4.80
N SER A 167 -15.89 -13.16 3.75
CA SER A 167 -15.37 -13.64 2.47
C SER A 167 -13.83 -13.57 2.44
N ALA A 168 -13.19 -14.32 1.52
CA ALA A 168 -11.75 -14.29 1.36
C ALA A 168 -11.25 -12.90 0.91
N LEU A 169 -12.01 -12.21 0.05
CA LEU A 169 -11.70 -10.86 -0.38
C LEU A 169 -11.76 -9.86 0.77
N ASP A 170 -12.77 -9.96 1.62
CA ASP A 170 -12.91 -9.07 2.77
C ASP A 170 -11.80 -9.32 3.80
N MET A 171 -11.42 -10.58 4.01
CA MET A 171 -10.26 -10.90 4.86
C MET A 171 -8.93 -10.39 4.30
N ALA A 172 -8.79 -10.30 2.96
CA ALA A 172 -7.63 -9.67 2.34
C ALA A 172 -7.61 -8.14 2.56
N LYS A 173 -8.77 -7.47 2.46
CA LYS A 173 -8.91 -6.04 2.82
C LYS A 173 -8.55 -5.80 4.29
N LEU A 174 -9.04 -6.66 5.20
CA LEU A 174 -8.68 -6.61 6.62
C LEU A 174 -7.17 -6.81 6.82
N GLY A 175 -6.58 -7.82 6.15
CA GLY A 175 -5.14 -8.06 6.19
C GLY A 175 -4.34 -6.82 5.76
N ARG A 176 -4.79 -6.13 4.70
CA ARG A 176 -4.19 -4.89 4.23
C ARG A 176 -4.25 -3.78 5.29
N ALA A 177 -5.41 -3.57 5.92
CA ALA A 177 -5.57 -2.59 6.99
C ALA A 177 -4.70 -2.92 8.22
N CYS A 178 -4.56 -4.21 8.56
CA CYS A 178 -3.68 -4.67 9.63
C CYS A 178 -2.20 -4.35 9.35
N LEU A 179 -1.73 -4.52 8.11
CA LEU A 179 -0.35 -4.18 7.74
C LEU A 179 -0.10 -2.68 7.71
N GLN A 180 -1.13 -1.86 7.47
CA GLN A 180 -1.04 -0.39 7.54
C GLN A 180 -1.01 0.14 8.97
N ASN A 181 -1.43 -0.67 9.96
CA ASN A 181 -1.32 -0.32 11.37
C ASN A 181 0.00 -0.86 11.95
N PRO A 182 0.96 0.00 12.34
CA PRO A 182 2.30 -0.43 12.74
C PRO A 182 2.29 -1.36 13.97
N THR A 183 1.37 -1.16 14.92
CA THR A 183 1.24 -2.01 16.12
C THR A 183 0.80 -3.42 15.76
N VAL A 184 -0.18 -3.55 14.85
CA VAL A 184 -0.65 -4.87 14.40
C VAL A 184 0.40 -5.53 13.52
N ALA A 185 1.01 -4.78 12.58
CA ALA A 185 2.03 -5.30 11.67
C ALA A 185 3.24 -5.89 12.43
N GLU A 186 3.74 -5.18 13.45
CA GLU A 186 4.82 -5.67 14.33
C GLU A 186 4.42 -6.97 15.03
N ALA A 187 3.23 -7.00 15.62
CA ALA A 187 2.78 -8.15 16.40
C ALA A 187 2.57 -9.41 15.53
N VAL A 188 1.93 -9.30 14.35
CA VAL A 188 1.69 -10.46 13.47
C VAL A 188 2.98 -11.00 12.85
N ALA A 189 4.02 -10.18 12.70
CA ALA A 189 5.34 -10.56 12.20
C ALA A 189 6.21 -11.22 13.29
N THR A 190 5.85 -11.08 14.56
CA THR A 190 6.61 -11.62 15.68
C THR A 190 6.50 -13.15 15.73
N LYS A 191 7.64 -13.84 15.67
CA LYS A 191 7.73 -15.31 15.72
C LYS A 191 7.45 -15.86 17.11
N SER A 192 8.10 -15.30 18.12
CA SER A 192 7.93 -15.63 19.53
C SER A 192 8.38 -14.46 20.41
N LEU A 193 7.77 -14.36 21.57
CA LEU A 193 8.07 -13.33 22.55
C LEU A 193 7.78 -13.86 23.95
N THR A 194 8.61 -13.52 24.94
CA THR A 194 8.35 -13.83 26.35
C THR A 194 7.97 -12.52 27.05
N LEU A 195 6.78 -12.49 27.63
CA LEU A 195 6.24 -11.37 28.41
C LEU A 195 5.67 -11.92 29.73
N GLU A 196 6.05 -11.31 30.85
CA GLU A 196 5.48 -11.62 32.17
C GLU A 196 5.45 -13.15 32.45
N ASP A 197 6.61 -13.83 32.21
CA ASP A 197 6.83 -15.27 32.34
C ASP A 197 5.97 -16.17 31.42
N ARG A 198 5.26 -15.58 30.44
CA ARG A 198 4.53 -16.29 29.39
C ARG A 198 5.34 -16.34 28.10
N GLN A 199 5.59 -17.54 27.60
CA GLN A 199 6.16 -17.75 26.28
C GLN A 199 5.05 -17.76 25.23
N LEU A 200 5.01 -16.73 24.40
CA LEU A 200 4.04 -16.56 23.32
C LEU A 200 4.69 -16.98 21.99
N VAL A 201 4.15 -18.00 21.32
CA VAL A 201 4.68 -18.51 20.05
C VAL A 201 3.62 -18.36 18.98
N ASN A 202 3.99 -17.78 17.84
CA ASN A 202 3.08 -17.58 16.72
C ASN A 202 2.74 -18.93 16.06
N HIS A 203 1.47 -19.18 15.82
CA HIS A 203 1.01 -20.40 15.15
C HIS A 203 1.23 -20.39 13.63
N ASN A 204 1.55 -19.23 13.03
CA ASN A 204 1.82 -19.13 11.60
C ASN A 204 3.22 -19.69 11.27
N LYS A 205 3.27 -20.93 10.81
CA LYS A 205 4.52 -21.61 10.46
C LYS A 205 5.24 -20.99 9.27
N LEU A 206 4.56 -20.21 8.41
CA LEU A 206 5.21 -19.54 7.27
C LEU A 206 6.27 -18.53 7.72
N LEU A 207 6.16 -17.98 8.93
CA LEU A 207 7.19 -17.11 9.50
C LEU A 207 8.58 -17.78 9.58
N TRP A 208 8.63 -19.12 9.64
CA TRP A 208 9.88 -19.90 9.65
C TRP A 208 10.15 -20.62 8.34
N GLN A 209 9.12 -20.85 7.52
CA GLN A 209 9.17 -21.76 6.37
C GLN A 209 9.10 -21.05 5.01
N TYR A 210 8.82 -19.74 4.99
CA TYR A 210 8.69 -18.98 3.77
C TYR A 210 9.50 -17.68 3.88
N GLU A 211 10.45 -17.50 2.97
CA GLU A 211 11.31 -16.33 2.94
C GLU A 211 10.48 -15.07 2.64
N GLY A 212 10.71 -14.02 3.43
CA GLY A 212 9.96 -12.77 3.33
C GLY A 212 8.59 -12.78 4.02
N CYS A 213 8.16 -13.87 4.70
CA CYS A 213 6.90 -13.89 5.43
C CYS A 213 6.88 -12.86 6.56
N THR A 214 5.85 -12.00 6.58
CA THR A 214 5.63 -10.93 7.55
C THR A 214 4.39 -11.12 8.43
N GLY A 215 3.75 -12.28 8.39
CA GLY A 215 2.58 -12.59 9.21
C GLY A 215 1.62 -13.54 8.47
N MET A 216 0.38 -13.73 8.89
CA MET A 216 -0.41 -12.99 9.86
C MET A 216 -1.08 -13.93 10.88
N LYS A 217 -2.27 -14.52 10.53
CA LYS A 217 -3.10 -15.25 11.50
C LYS A 217 -3.65 -16.56 10.95
N THR A 218 -3.58 -17.61 11.76
CA THR A 218 -4.20 -18.94 11.52
C THR A 218 -5.55 -19.04 12.22
N GLY A 219 -6.42 -19.88 11.68
CA GLY A 219 -7.68 -20.25 12.34
C GLY A 219 -8.07 -21.69 12.03
N TYR A 220 -8.77 -22.31 12.96
CA TYR A 220 -9.35 -23.63 12.81
C TYR A 220 -10.55 -23.84 13.74
N THR A 221 -11.64 -24.28 13.19
CA THR A 221 -12.74 -24.95 13.88
C THR A 221 -13.21 -26.12 13.02
N ARG A 222 -14.03 -27.04 13.58
CA ARG A 222 -14.62 -28.12 12.75
C ARG A 222 -15.49 -27.58 11.64
N GLN A 223 -16.20 -26.47 11.86
CA GLN A 223 -17.08 -25.83 10.90
C GLN A 223 -16.29 -25.07 9.82
N ALA A 224 -15.30 -24.28 10.21
CA ALA A 224 -14.53 -23.45 9.28
C ALA A 224 -13.51 -24.26 8.45
N GLY A 225 -13.06 -25.41 8.96
CA GLY A 225 -11.85 -26.04 8.45
C GLY A 225 -10.62 -25.19 8.84
N ARG A 226 -9.51 -25.36 8.12
CA ARG A 226 -8.33 -24.50 8.28
C ARG A 226 -8.51 -23.20 7.52
N THR A 227 -8.20 -22.10 8.16
CA THR A 227 -8.22 -20.74 7.59
C THR A 227 -6.88 -20.07 7.85
N LEU A 228 -6.38 -19.34 6.88
CA LEU A 228 -5.11 -18.64 7.00
C LEU A 228 -5.16 -17.29 6.28
N VAL A 229 -4.68 -16.29 6.95
CA VAL A 229 -4.27 -15.01 6.35
C VAL A 229 -2.77 -14.92 6.53
N SER A 230 -2.02 -14.75 5.44
CA SER A 230 -0.57 -14.53 5.51
C SER A 230 -0.16 -13.33 4.66
N SER A 231 1.01 -12.81 4.95
CA SER A 231 1.66 -11.77 4.16
C SER A 231 3.13 -12.08 3.97
N ALA A 232 3.67 -11.60 2.86
CA ALA A 232 5.10 -11.69 2.59
C ALA A 232 5.56 -10.46 1.82
N GLU A 233 6.83 -10.09 2.01
CA GLU A 233 7.49 -8.99 1.32
C GLU A 233 8.75 -9.47 0.61
N ARG A 234 8.91 -9.11 -0.66
CA ARG A 234 10.12 -9.33 -1.46
C ARG A 234 10.35 -8.13 -2.38
N ALA A 235 11.57 -7.62 -2.41
CA ALA A 235 11.98 -6.52 -3.29
C ALA A 235 11.04 -5.28 -3.21
N GLY A 236 10.53 -4.96 -2.02
CA GLY A 236 9.63 -3.83 -1.79
C GLY A 236 8.19 -4.05 -2.28
N GLN A 237 7.83 -5.28 -2.62
CA GLN A 237 6.44 -5.68 -2.89
C GLN A 237 5.89 -6.48 -1.73
N THR A 238 4.75 -6.09 -1.20
CA THR A 238 4.02 -6.83 -0.16
C THR A 238 2.82 -7.53 -0.76
N LEU A 239 2.69 -8.84 -0.53
CA LEU A 239 1.53 -9.64 -0.92
C LEU A 239 0.78 -10.14 0.30
N ILE A 240 -0.54 -10.22 0.19
CA ILE A 240 -1.47 -10.76 1.19
C ILE A 240 -2.18 -11.94 0.58
N CYS A 241 -2.10 -13.08 1.23
CA CYS A 241 -2.76 -14.31 0.81
C CYS A 241 -3.78 -14.74 1.86
N VAL A 242 -4.98 -15.09 1.41
CA VAL A 242 -6.07 -15.61 2.24
C VAL A 242 -6.56 -16.91 1.67
N THR A 243 -6.68 -17.94 2.52
CA THR A 243 -7.40 -19.18 2.20
C THR A 243 -8.42 -19.49 3.28
N LEU A 244 -9.62 -19.90 2.87
CA LEU A 244 -10.71 -20.33 3.75
C LEU A 244 -11.12 -21.77 3.43
N ASN A 245 -11.31 -22.59 4.47
CA ASN A 245 -11.58 -24.01 4.39
C ASN A 245 -10.58 -24.72 3.48
N ASP A 246 -9.32 -24.66 3.86
CA ASP A 246 -8.18 -25.15 3.11
C ASP A 246 -7.52 -26.35 3.79
N ARG A 247 -7.40 -27.46 3.09
CA ARG A 247 -6.78 -28.68 3.65
C ARG A 247 -5.26 -28.64 3.62
N ASN A 248 -4.68 -27.79 2.76
CA ASN A 248 -3.24 -27.73 2.49
C ASN A 248 -2.70 -26.29 2.55
N ASP A 249 -3.22 -25.50 3.48
CA ASP A 249 -3.00 -24.06 3.63
C ASP A 249 -1.54 -23.60 3.48
N TRP A 250 -0.59 -24.34 4.09
CA TRP A 250 0.83 -23.95 4.00
C TRP A 250 1.41 -24.06 2.58
N ALA A 251 1.03 -25.10 1.83
CA ALA A 251 1.51 -25.28 0.47
C ALA A 251 0.79 -24.34 -0.49
N ASP A 252 -0.52 -24.17 -0.34
CA ASP A 252 -1.34 -23.29 -1.18
C ASP A 252 -0.90 -21.83 -1.02
N HIS A 253 -0.62 -21.37 0.22
CA HIS A 253 -0.08 -20.02 0.44
C HIS A 253 1.30 -19.83 -0.19
N LYS A 254 2.22 -20.81 -0.06
CA LYS A 254 3.54 -20.72 -0.70
C LYS A 254 3.40 -20.60 -2.22
N ALA A 255 2.56 -21.45 -2.83
CA ALA A 255 2.34 -21.45 -4.28
C ALA A 255 1.70 -20.13 -4.77
N LEU A 256 0.71 -19.60 -4.04
CA LEU A 256 0.07 -18.32 -4.37
C LEU A 256 1.04 -17.14 -4.24
N LEU A 257 1.81 -17.08 -3.15
CA LEU A 257 2.80 -16.02 -2.94
C LEU A 257 3.90 -16.05 -4.01
N ASP A 258 4.44 -17.24 -4.33
CA ASP A 258 5.44 -17.40 -5.39
C ASP A 258 4.87 -17.01 -6.76
N TYR A 259 3.60 -17.38 -7.04
CA TYR A 259 2.89 -16.96 -8.24
C TYR A 259 2.77 -15.42 -8.30
N GLY A 260 2.34 -14.78 -7.22
CA GLY A 260 2.18 -13.33 -7.18
C GLY A 260 3.49 -12.58 -7.45
N PHE A 261 4.57 -12.96 -6.77
CA PHE A 261 5.89 -12.34 -6.97
C PHE A 261 6.46 -12.57 -8.37
N SER A 262 6.17 -13.73 -9.00
CA SER A 262 6.69 -14.06 -10.33
C SER A 262 5.83 -13.51 -11.47
N ALA A 263 4.50 -13.62 -11.37
CA ALA A 263 3.56 -13.23 -12.43
C ALA A 263 3.20 -11.73 -12.42
N TYR A 264 3.31 -11.08 -11.26
CA TYR A 264 2.95 -9.67 -11.06
C TYR A 264 4.07 -8.90 -10.35
N PRO A 265 5.28 -8.81 -10.94
CA PRO A 265 6.37 -8.08 -10.32
C PRO A 265 6.00 -6.60 -10.14
N ARG A 266 6.43 -6.01 -9.02
CA ARG A 266 6.31 -4.58 -8.77
C ARG A 266 7.11 -3.81 -9.83
N THR A 267 6.41 -3.10 -10.69
CA THR A 267 6.99 -2.32 -11.79
C THR A 267 6.88 -0.84 -11.47
N VAL A 268 8.00 -0.12 -11.55
CA VAL A 268 8.01 1.34 -11.41
C VAL A 268 7.45 1.95 -12.69
N LEU A 269 6.37 2.72 -12.58
CA LEU A 269 5.69 3.41 -13.68
C LEU A 269 6.26 4.81 -13.90
N ALA A 270 6.70 5.46 -12.82
CA ALA A 270 7.48 6.70 -12.82
C ALA A 270 8.31 6.77 -11.54
N GLN A 271 9.52 7.29 -11.63
CA GLN A 271 10.35 7.59 -10.47
C GLN A 271 10.15 9.04 -10.02
N ALA A 272 10.27 9.30 -8.71
CA ALA A 272 10.36 10.67 -8.21
C ALA A 272 11.53 11.41 -8.90
N GLY A 273 11.27 12.64 -9.43
CA GLY A 273 12.22 13.41 -10.21
C GLY A 273 12.29 13.03 -11.70
N GLU A 274 11.51 12.05 -12.17
CA GLU A 274 11.42 11.73 -13.60
C GLU A 274 10.62 12.79 -14.34
N GLU A 275 11.21 13.35 -15.40
CA GLU A 275 10.52 14.34 -16.25
C GLU A 275 9.41 13.66 -17.07
N LEU A 276 8.17 14.13 -16.86
CA LEU A 276 7.00 13.60 -17.56
C LEU A 276 6.36 14.61 -18.52
N GLY A 277 6.83 15.86 -18.54
CA GLY A 277 6.32 16.85 -19.48
C GLY A 277 7.08 18.17 -19.44
N ARG A 278 6.84 18.98 -20.47
CA ARG A 278 7.37 20.35 -20.58
C ARG A 278 6.29 21.25 -21.14
N VAL A 279 6.25 22.49 -20.64
CA VAL A 279 5.33 23.51 -21.14
C VAL A 279 6.09 24.80 -21.51
N PRO A 280 5.59 25.59 -22.45
CA PRO A 280 6.13 26.92 -22.75
C PRO A 280 6.17 27.78 -21.50
N LEU A 281 7.31 28.45 -21.29
CA LEU A 281 7.51 29.40 -20.20
C LEU A 281 7.57 30.83 -20.79
N GLU A 282 6.57 31.62 -20.46
CA GLU A 282 6.46 33.02 -20.94
C GLU A 282 7.10 33.99 -19.93
N GLY A 283 7.74 35.03 -20.44
CA GLY A 283 8.37 36.08 -19.62
C GLY A 283 9.73 35.68 -19.04
N SER A 284 10.35 34.62 -19.53
CA SER A 284 11.71 34.20 -19.17
C SER A 284 12.58 33.95 -20.40
N LEU A 285 13.90 34.04 -20.24
CA LEU A 285 14.87 33.60 -21.26
C LEU A 285 14.90 32.06 -21.38
N LEU A 286 14.43 31.35 -20.40
CA LEU A 286 14.14 29.91 -20.48
C LEU A 286 12.79 29.75 -21.19
N HIS A 287 12.78 29.15 -22.37
CA HIS A 287 11.57 29.04 -23.18
C HIS A 287 10.63 27.90 -22.74
N MET A 288 11.10 26.99 -21.88
CA MET A 288 10.35 25.82 -21.42
C MET A 288 10.55 25.63 -19.92
N ALA A 289 9.48 25.24 -19.23
CA ALA A 289 9.50 24.73 -17.87
C ALA A 289 9.26 23.22 -17.92
N ALA A 290 10.15 22.45 -17.28
CA ALA A 290 10.01 21.00 -17.18
C ALA A 290 9.27 20.62 -15.89
N ALA A 291 8.39 19.65 -15.99
CA ALA A 291 7.61 19.09 -14.88
C ALA A 291 8.01 17.64 -14.63
N GLU A 292 8.32 17.32 -13.37
CA GLU A 292 8.78 16.01 -12.94
C GLU A 292 7.80 15.38 -11.94
N ALA A 293 7.79 14.05 -11.86
CA ALA A 293 7.00 13.30 -10.90
C ALA A 293 7.44 13.63 -9.47
N ARG A 294 6.51 14.03 -8.60
CA ARG A 294 6.78 14.33 -7.19
C ARG A 294 7.13 13.08 -6.40
N GLU A 295 6.46 11.97 -6.71
CA GLU A 295 6.56 10.70 -5.99
C GLU A 295 6.73 9.54 -6.97
N THR A 296 7.39 8.47 -6.50
CA THR A 296 7.50 7.23 -7.27
C THR A 296 6.14 6.54 -7.31
N VAL A 297 5.66 6.21 -8.50
CA VAL A 297 4.47 5.40 -8.73
C VAL A 297 4.89 4.02 -9.19
N ALA A 298 4.40 2.99 -8.53
CA ALA A 298 4.64 1.60 -8.89
C ALA A 298 3.36 0.78 -8.86
N TYR A 299 3.31 -0.28 -9.66
CA TYR A 299 2.15 -1.14 -9.76
C TYR A 299 2.56 -2.57 -10.08
N PRO A 300 1.90 -3.60 -9.53
CA PRO A 300 2.16 -4.99 -9.91
C PRO A 300 1.60 -5.24 -11.31
N LEU A 301 2.47 -5.37 -12.31
CA LEU A 301 2.07 -5.61 -13.70
C LEU A 301 2.25 -7.07 -14.09
N GLN A 302 1.26 -7.61 -14.79
CA GLN A 302 1.37 -8.89 -15.46
C GLN A 302 2.03 -8.72 -16.84
N GLU A 303 2.74 -9.72 -17.29
CA GLU A 303 3.32 -9.73 -18.64
C GLU A 303 2.23 -9.48 -19.71
N GLY A 304 2.51 -8.57 -20.64
CA GLY A 304 1.57 -8.16 -21.70
C GLY A 304 0.61 -7.04 -21.35
N GLU A 305 0.48 -6.65 -20.08
CA GLU A 305 -0.29 -5.46 -19.74
C GLU A 305 0.44 -4.20 -20.20
N ARG A 306 -0.35 -3.24 -20.73
CA ARG A 306 0.19 -1.97 -21.23
C ARG A 306 -0.23 -0.84 -20.33
N VAL A 307 0.73 0.00 -19.99
CA VAL A 307 0.50 1.24 -19.23
C VAL A 307 0.32 2.38 -20.22
N THR A 308 -0.71 3.19 -19.99
CA THR A 308 -0.90 4.48 -20.67
C THR A 308 -0.74 5.58 -19.64
N VAL A 309 0.03 6.62 -19.98
CA VAL A 309 0.23 7.78 -19.11
C VAL A 309 -0.61 8.94 -19.65
N GLN A 310 -1.42 9.55 -18.79
CA GLN A 310 -2.14 10.78 -19.06
C GLN A 310 -1.52 11.88 -18.21
N VAL A 311 -0.99 12.90 -18.87
CA VAL A 311 -0.36 14.06 -18.24
C VAL A 311 -1.29 15.25 -18.41
N ASP A 312 -1.63 15.90 -17.29
CA ASP A 312 -2.43 17.11 -17.22
C ASP A 312 -1.54 18.26 -16.76
N LEU A 313 -1.14 19.11 -17.72
CA LEU A 313 -0.31 20.29 -17.53
C LEU A 313 -0.98 21.48 -18.24
N PRO A 314 -0.76 22.72 -17.80
CA PRO A 314 -1.23 23.90 -18.52
C PRO A 314 -0.56 24.01 -19.90
N ASP A 315 -1.25 24.65 -20.87
CA ASP A 315 -0.70 24.86 -22.22
C ASP A 315 0.56 25.76 -22.22
N ALA A 316 0.67 26.66 -21.23
CA ALA A 316 1.82 27.52 -20.97
C ALA A 316 1.79 28.02 -19.52
N VAL A 317 2.93 28.46 -19.00
CA VAL A 317 3.05 29.07 -17.67
C VAL A 317 3.81 30.39 -17.73
N GLN A 318 3.43 31.37 -16.90
CA GLN A 318 4.12 32.65 -16.75
C GLN A 318 5.25 32.55 -15.74
N ALA A 319 6.42 33.12 -16.08
CA ALA A 319 7.48 33.31 -15.09
C ALA A 319 7.07 34.39 -14.04
N PRO A 320 7.50 34.26 -12.79
CA PRO A 320 8.42 33.26 -12.29
C PRO A 320 7.73 31.91 -11.98
N VAL A 321 8.48 30.82 -12.08
CA VAL A 321 8.10 29.51 -11.55
C VAL A 321 9.09 29.09 -10.48
N VAL A 322 8.65 28.38 -9.46
CA VAL A 322 9.48 27.94 -8.33
C VAL A 322 9.61 26.42 -8.33
N GLN A 323 10.84 25.96 -8.20
CA GLN A 323 11.11 24.52 -8.08
C GLN A 323 10.30 23.87 -6.95
N GLY A 324 9.67 22.73 -7.24
CA GLY A 324 8.87 21.97 -6.29
C GLY A 324 7.41 22.42 -6.16
N GLU A 325 7.02 23.57 -6.74
CA GLU A 325 5.60 23.95 -6.84
C GLU A 325 4.85 23.03 -7.80
N ILE A 326 3.55 22.81 -7.53
CA ILE A 326 2.72 21.93 -8.34
C ILE A 326 2.53 22.53 -9.74
N ALA A 327 2.88 21.74 -10.76
CA ALA A 327 2.71 22.05 -12.16
C ALA A 327 1.45 21.42 -12.76
N GLY A 328 1.05 20.24 -12.26
CA GLY A 328 -0.06 19.46 -12.76
C GLY A 328 -0.15 18.08 -12.14
N THR A 329 -0.70 17.11 -12.89
CA THR A 329 -0.83 15.71 -12.46
C THR A 329 -0.48 14.74 -13.57
N ALA A 330 -0.01 13.53 -13.21
CA ALA A 330 0.14 12.40 -14.11
C ALA A 330 -0.63 11.20 -13.59
N ARG A 331 -1.46 10.59 -14.45
CA ARG A 331 -2.22 9.37 -14.16
C ARG A 331 -1.72 8.22 -15.02
N PHE A 332 -1.57 7.08 -14.38
CA PHE A 332 -1.14 5.84 -15.02
C PHE A 332 -2.34 4.90 -15.11
N LEU A 333 -2.60 4.41 -16.33
CA LEU A 333 -3.77 3.56 -16.60
C LEU A 333 -3.32 2.19 -17.12
N VAL A 334 -3.95 1.14 -16.60
CA VAL A 334 -3.87 -0.22 -17.14
C VAL A 334 -5.27 -0.63 -17.57
N ASN A 335 -5.43 -1.06 -18.82
CA ASN A 335 -6.74 -1.43 -19.39
C ASN A 335 -7.81 -0.32 -19.22
N GLY A 336 -7.40 0.96 -19.26
CA GLY A 336 -8.28 2.12 -19.12
C GLY A 336 -8.69 2.47 -17.67
N GLN A 337 -8.22 1.72 -16.68
CA GLN A 337 -8.43 2.02 -15.26
C GLN A 337 -7.21 2.73 -14.68
N VAL A 338 -7.42 3.80 -13.92
CA VAL A 338 -6.34 4.51 -13.21
C VAL A 338 -5.81 3.59 -12.10
N VAL A 339 -4.51 3.30 -12.17
CA VAL A 339 -3.81 2.41 -11.23
C VAL A 339 -2.79 3.15 -10.36
N GLY A 340 -2.49 4.40 -10.70
CA GLY A 340 -1.63 5.28 -9.92
C GLY A 340 -1.72 6.72 -10.40
N GLU A 341 -1.40 7.65 -9.52
CA GLU A 341 -1.40 9.09 -9.79
C GLU A 341 -0.27 9.74 -9.00
N THR A 342 0.36 10.78 -9.57
CA THR A 342 1.32 11.63 -8.86
C THR A 342 1.13 13.08 -9.28
N TYR A 343 1.42 14.01 -8.37
CA TYR A 343 1.58 15.40 -8.74
C TYR A 343 2.84 15.59 -9.58
N LEU A 344 2.75 16.50 -10.54
CA LEU A 344 3.91 17.00 -11.26
C LEU A 344 4.34 18.32 -10.61
N VAL A 345 5.64 18.48 -10.43
CA VAL A 345 6.24 19.69 -9.85
C VAL A 345 7.27 20.26 -10.82
N TRP A 346 7.51 21.59 -10.75
CA TRP A 346 8.55 22.20 -11.57
C TRP A 346 9.92 21.69 -11.15
N SER A 347 10.70 21.19 -12.09
CA SER A 347 12.04 20.62 -11.85
C SER A 347 13.09 21.68 -11.50
N SER A 348 12.85 22.95 -11.85
CA SER A 348 13.75 24.06 -11.57
C SER A 348 12.98 25.37 -11.45
N SER A 349 13.56 26.33 -10.73
CA SER A 349 13.04 27.70 -10.69
C SER A 349 13.47 28.48 -11.93
N ALA A 350 12.61 29.38 -12.38
CA ALA A 350 12.91 30.34 -13.45
C ALA A 350 12.36 31.71 -13.09
N ASN A 351 13.19 32.72 -13.23
CA ASN A 351 12.83 34.10 -12.97
C ASN A 351 12.15 34.75 -14.19
N ARG A 352 11.47 35.84 -13.96
CA ARG A 352 11.00 36.73 -15.03
C ARG A 352 12.17 37.58 -15.51
N ASP A 353 12.69 37.29 -16.73
CA ASP A 353 13.90 37.92 -17.27
C ASP A 353 13.58 38.81 -18.46
N VAL A 354 12.35 38.74 -18.99
CA VAL A 354 11.94 39.50 -20.18
C VAL A 354 11.10 40.68 -19.73
N VAL A 355 11.65 41.86 -19.91
CA VAL A 355 10.88 43.12 -19.79
C VAL A 355 9.87 43.17 -20.93
N ASP A 356 8.62 43.46 -20.61
CA ASP A 356 7.55 43.55 -21.60
C ASP A 356 7.98 44.44 -22.78
N ARG A 357 7.74 43.97 -24.03
CA ARG A 357 8.13 44.72 -25.25
C ARG A 357 7.62 46.15 -25.28
N LYS A 358 6.58 46.46 -24.51
CA LYS A 358 6.12 47.85 -24.33
C LYS A 358 7.21 48.74 -23.73
N GLY A 359 7.94 48.28 -22.70
CA GLY A 359 9.03 49.06 -22.11
C GLY A 359 10.19 49.32 -23.08
N LEU A 360 10.50 48.34 -23.94
CA LEU A 360 11.53 48.53 -24.99
C LEU A 360 11.03 49.41 -26.14
N GLY A 361 9.72 49.37 -26.47
CA GLY A 361 9.09 50.27 -27.44
C GLY A 361 9.10 51.71 -26.95
N ASP A 362 8.70 51.90 -25.69
CA ASP A 362 8.68 53.24 -25.06
C ASP A 362 10.11 53.80 -24.94
N LEU A 363 11.12 52.96 -24.63
CA LEU A 363 12.54 53.33 -24.62
C LEU A 363 13.03 53.68 -26.04
N TRP A 364 12.61 52.92 -27.06
CA TRP A 364 12.99 53.18 -28.45
C TRP A 364 12.35 54.44 -28.98
N ASP A 365 11.06 54.69 -28.67
CA ASP A 365 10.34 55.92 -29.03
C ASP A 365 10.91 57.14 -28.30
N PHE A 366 11.32 56.94 -27.02
CA PHE A 366 12.02 57.94 -26.24
C PHE A 366 13.42 58.28 -26.80
N LEU A 367 14.18 57.26 -27.25
CA LEU A 367 15.51 57.45 -27.85
C LEU A 367 15.43 58.05 -29.28
N GLN A 368 14.28 57.99 -29.94
CA GLN A 368 14.05 58.64 -31.26
C GLN A 368 13.46 60.04 -31.14
N GLY A 369 13.06 60.46 -29.94
CA GLY A 369 12.64 61.86 -29.69
C GLY A 369 13.78 62.87 -29.82
N GLU A 370 13.48 64.08 -30.18
CA GLU A 370 14.48 65.19 -30.49
C GLU A 370 15.32 65.64 -29.28
N GLU A 371 15.08 65.14 -28.06
CA GLU A 371 15.90 65.42 -26.87
C GLU A 371 16.41 64.11 -26.25
N ALA A 372 17.72 63.91 -26.25
CA ALA A 372 18.35 62.79 -25.59
C ALA A 372 18.07 62.84 -24.08
N PRO A 373 17.54 61.75 -23.45
CA PRO A 373 17.26 61.74 -22.02
C PRO A 373 18.54 61.95 -21.22
N THR A 374 18.43 62.67 -20.12
CA THR A 374 19.51 62.71 -19.14
C THR A 374 19.72 61.33 -18.55
N PHE A 375 20.92 61.00 -18.14
CA PHE A 375 21.28 59.69 -17.53
C PHE A 375 20.34 59.32 -16.38
N ALA A 376 19.86 60.32 -15.61
CA ALA A 376 18.90 60.14 -14.52
C ALA A 376 17.51 59.68 -15.03
N GLN A 377 17.01 60.26 -16.14
CA GLN A 377 15.74 59.86 -16.76
C GLN A 377 15.81 58.48 -17.43
N ALA A 378 16.97 58.13 -17.99
CA ALA A 378 17.18 56.78 -18.52
C ALA A 378 17.24 55.71 -17.44
N LEU A 379 17.72 56.04 -16.24
CA LEU A 379 17.73 55.16 -15.08
C LEU A 379 16.32 54.91 -14.48
N GLU A 380 15.47 55.96 -14.44
CA GLU A 380 14.07 55.83 -13.99
C GLU A 380 13.22 54.94 -14.90
N LEU A 381 13.56 54.82 -16.19
CA LEU A 381 12.88 53.94 -17.15
C LEU A 381 13.33 52.46 -17.03
N LEU A 382 14.40 52.17 -16.25
CA LEU A 382 14.95 50.83 -16.02
C LEU A 382 14.68 50.30 -14.60
N GLU A 383 14.04 51.07 -13.72
CA GLU A 383 13.57 50.58 -12.42
C GLU A 383 12.20 49.88 -12.62
N PRO A 384 12.03 48.68 -11.99
CA PRO A 384 10.88 47.79 -12.20
C PRO A 384 9.57 48.33 -11.63
#